data_3d27fa14091e479583a8da11f04ec718
#
_entry.id   3d27fa14091e479583a8da11f04ec718
#
_cell.length_a   1.000
_cell.length_b   1.000
_cell.length_c   1.000
_cell.angle_alpha   90.00
_cell.angle_beta   90.00
_cell.angle_gamma   90.00
#
_symmetry.space_group_name_H-M   'P 1'
#
loop_
_entity.id
_entity.type
_entity.pdbx_description
1 polymer ?
#
loop_
_entity_poly.entity_id
_entity_poly.type
_entity_poly.pdbx_seq_one_letter_code
_entity_poly.pdbx_strand_id
1 'polypeptide(L)'
;MISYFKPPTRRYQTGLDIRADLRHDDKTMMRALHLDATITPSAGSRHFVECRNCGLMQIQPPVDRRDLVSCSRCKTQLEHSAGKSLDATLACSAAIMLLLIPAWTAPFLTVSALGATRTSFLPMSVSVVWRDGSPLLALIVCLFVLTFPVIRFGALTAVLSALRLGRRPVWLTPAFRICNALQVWAMLDVFLLGLLVAYFRLRTSLVVSLAPGAICFILAGLLSLVARATLDRAQVWRLIGRDQSSIRAPSMMCLACELVIPRADEPKICPRCHATVTARKTNPYSRSMALLLAAGLMYLPANIYPIATIPIDLRPTSYTVLGGVVDLVRSHLLGLAVLVFTASFTIPLLKMLGLAWCASSAMCGSYRFLVWKTRVYRVVEEIGRWSMVDPLTIACFVPVLQFNALIDGHAEPAAVPFSAVVILTTLAVQFFDPRRMWDAAEQNR
;
A
#
# COMPACT_ATOMS: atom_id res chain seq x y z
N MET A 1 15.47 26.71 -25.06
CA MET A 1 16.19 25.51 -25.59
C MET A 1 16.58 24.64 -24.41
N ILE A 2 15.71 23.72 -23.98
CA ILE A 2 16.00 22.75 -22.93
C ILE A 2 15.91 21.38 -23.60
N SER A 3 17.09 20.79 -23.83
CA SER A 3 17.27 19.48 -24.46
C SER A 3 16.84 18.37 -23.47
N TYR A 4 15.77 17.66 -23.79
CA TYR A 4 15.34 16.45 -23.11
C TYR A 4 16.33 15.32 -23.39
N PHE A 5 17.16 14.97 -22.43
CA PHE A 5 17.96 13.76 -22.45
C PHE A 5 17.06 12.56 -22.13
N LYS A 6 16.73 11.79 -23.16
CA LYS A 6 16.00 10.53 -23.05
C LYS A 6 17.01 9.41 -22.81
N PRO A 7 17.01 8.72 -21.65
CA PRO A 7 17.96 7.62 -21.44
C PRO A 7 17.58 6.42 -22.32
N PRO A 8 18.56 5.64 -22.84
CA PRO A 8 18.29 4.46 -23.62
C PRO A 8 17.75 3.34 -22.73
N THR A 9 16.46 3.07 -22.85
CA THR A 9 15.82 1.90 -22.23
C THR A 9 16.11 0.66 -23.09
N ARG A 10 17.16 -0.10 -22.81
CA ARG A 10 17.29 -1.47 -23.30
C ARG A 10 16.22 -2.33 -22.61
N ARG A 11 15.14 -2.64 -23.31
CA ARG A 11 14.15 -3.63 -22.91
C ARG A 11 14.69 -5.02 -23.23
N TYR A 12 15.18 -5.74 -22.26
CA TYR A 12 15.45 -7.16 -22.41
C TYR A 12 14.12 -7.94 -22.42
N GLN A 13 13.68 -8.36 -23.58
CA GLN A 13 12.60 -9.33 -23.74
C GLN A 13 13.23 -10.71 -23.96
N THR A 14 13.72 -11.34 -22.91
CA THR A 14 14.18 -12.74 -22.96
C THR A 14 13.42 -13.54 -21.92
N GLY A 15 12.17 -13.83 -22.22
CA GLY A 15 11.40 -14.85 -21.50
C GLY A 15 11.18 -16.01 -22.47
N LEU A 16 11.95 -17.07 -22.35
CA LEU A 16 11.54 -18.37 -22.85
C LEU A 16 10.32 -18.78 -22.03
N ASP A 17 9.17 -18.85 -22.69
CA ASP A 17 7.93 -19.34 -22.09
C ASP A 17 8.05 -20.87 -21.97
N ILE A 18 8.59 -21.33 -20.84
CA ILE A 18 8.84 -22.77 -20.58
C ILE A 18 7.55 -23.60 -20.69
N ARG A 19 6.38 -22.98 -20.56
CA ARG A 19 5.09 -23.69 -20.69
C ARG A 19 4.59 -23.81 -22.14
N ALA A 20 5.02 -22.96 -23.04
CA ALA A 20 4.65 -23.07 -24.47
C ALA A 20 5.37 -24.22 -25.18
N ASP A 21 6.64 -24.50 -24.79
CA ASP A 21 7.44 -25.58 -25.36
C ASP A 21 7.11 -26.98 -24.81
N LEU A 22 6.42 -27.06 -23.65
CA LEU A 22 6.08 -28.36 -23.01
C LEU A 22 5.06 -29.20 -23.80
N ARG A 23 4.47 -28.70 -24.86
CA ARG A 23 3.46 -29.46 -25.66
C ARG A 23 4.01 -30.16 -26.88
N HIS A 24 5.25 -29.93 -27.26
CA HIS A 24 5.70 -30.46 -28.55
C HIS A 24 6.76 -31.54 -28.48
N ASP A 25 7.45 -31.80 -27.35
CA ASP A 25 8.37 -32.94 -27.32
C ASP A 25 8.78 -33.35 -25.89
N ASP A 26 8.04 -34.32 -25.31
CA ASP A 26 8.27 -34.88 -23.99
C ASP A 26 9.64 -35.61 -23.86
N LYS A 27 10.23 -36.00 -24.97
CA LYS A 27 11.52 -36.72 -25.00
C LYS A 27 12.75 -35.79 -25.10
N THR A 28 12.59 -34.62 -25.66
CA THR A 28 13.68 -33.62 -25.81
C THR A 28 13.86 -32.85 -24.48
N MET A 29 12.80 -32.69 -23.70
CA MET A 29 12.87 -32.01 -22.41
C MET A 29 13.55 -32.85 -21.33
N MET A 30 13.38 -34.18 -21.32
CA MET A 30 14.15 -35.08 -20.43
C MET A 30 15.65 -35.06 -20.74
N ARG A 31 16.05 -34.85 -21.96
CA ARG A 31 17.47 -34.70 -22.36
C ARG A 31 18.06 -33.34 -21.97
N ALA A 32 17.26 -32.27 -21.99
CA ALA A 32 17.69 -30.94 -21.52
C ALA A 32 17.83 -30.84 -19.99
N LEU A 33 17.12 -31.69 -19.22
CA LEU A 33 17.22 -31.78 -17.77
C LEU A 33 18.35 -32.71 -17.28
N HIS A 34 18.95 -33.51 -18.17
CA HIS A 34 20.11 -34.38 -17.88
C HIS A 34 21.46 -33.75 -18.20
N LEU A 35 21.51 -32.43 -18.46
CA LEU A 35 22.78 -31.70 -18.54
C LEU A 35 23.39 -31.56 -17.16
N ASP A 36 24.27 -32.50 -16.90
CA ASP A 36 25.38 -32.54 -15.94
C ASP A 36 25.24 -31.78 -14.59
N ALA A 37 25.10 -32.59 -13.55
CA ALA A 37 25.19 -32.23 -12.14
C ALA A 37 26.61 -31.77 -11.70
N THR A 38 27.47 -31.32 -12.62
CA THR A 38 28.85 -30.90 -12.33
C THR A 38 29.22 -29.54 -12.89
N ILE A 39 28.26 -28.59 -12.96
CA ILE A 39 28.61 -27.21 -13.25
C ILE A 39 28.84 -26.48 -11.93
N THR A 40 30.13 -26.30 -11.60
CA THR A 40 30.64 -25.35 -10.61
C THR A 40 30.01 -23.96 -10.86
N PRO A 41 29.56 -23.24 -9.81
CA PRO A 41 28.96 -21.91 -9.97
C PRO A 41 30.04 -20.88 -10.29
N SER A 42 30.41 -20.75 -11.53
CA SER A 42 31.20 -19.60 -12.01
C SER A 42 30.23 -18.55 -12.56
N ALA A 43 30.32 -17.33 -12.01
CA ALA A 43 29.88 -16.04 -12.55
C ALA A 43 28.61 -16.08 -13.44
N GLY A 44 27.41 -16.08 -12.82
CA GLY A 44 26.16 -15.96 -13.55
C GLY A 44 25.05 -16.88 -13.05
N SER A 45 24.79 -16.93 -11.74
CA SER A 45 23.67 -17.70 -11.19
C SER A 45 22.36 -17.23 -11.82
N ARG A 46 21.77 -18.06 -12.65
CA ARG A 46 20.45 -17.83 -13.25
C ARG A 46 19.42 -17.81 -12.12
N HIS A 47 18.91 -16.65 -11.76
CA HIS A 47 17.85 -16.52 -10.77
C HIS A 47 16.50 -16.79 -11.42
N PHE A 48 15.76 -17.78 -10.91
CA PHE A 48 14.39 -18.03 -11.31
C PHE A 48 13.44 -17.19 -10.46
N VAL A 49 12.51 -16.51 -11.11
CA VAL A 49 11.49 -15.66 -10.47
C VAL A 49 10.13 -16.03 -10.99
N GLU A 50 9.17 -16.28 -10.09
CA GLU A 50 7.76 -16.39 -10.44
C GLU A 50 7.12 -15.00 -10.42
N CYS A 51 6.39 -14.64 -11.46
CA CYS A 51 5.69 -13.36 -11.49
C CYS A 51 4.53 -13.34 -10.49
N ARG A 52 4.50 -12.35 -9.60
CA ARG A 52 3.46 -12.19 -8.57
C ARG A 52 2.04 -12.06 -9.13
N ASN A 53 1.90 -11.54 -10.36
CA ASN A 53 0.60 -11.20 -10.94
C ASN A 53 0.07 -12.24 -11.94
N CYS A 54 0.95 -12.98 -12.65
CA CYS A 54 0.50 -13.98 -13.61
C CYS A 54 1.01 -15.41 -13.34
N GLY A 55 1.88 -15.59 -12.34
CA GLY A 55 2.43 -16.90 -11.99
C GLY A 55 3.43 -17.48 -12.99
N LEU A 56 3.87 -16.72 -14.01
CA LEU A 56 4.85 -17.19 -14.97
C LEU A 56 6.23 -17.32 -14.32
N MET A 57 6.82 -18.52 -14.41
CA MET A 57 8.22 -18.74 -14.06
C MET A 57 9.11 -18.28 -15.19
N GLN A 58 10.12 -17.47 -14.89
CA GLN A 58 11.06 -16.97 -15.89
C GLN A 58 12.46 -16.83 -15.29
N ILE A 59 13.46 -16.90 -16.14
CA ILE A 59 14.85 -16.67 -15.77
C ILE A 59 15.06 -15.16 -15.74
N GLN A 60 15.54 -14.64 -14.62
CA GLN A 60 15.91 -13.26 -14.48
C GLN A 60 17.36 -13.09 -14.95
N PRO A 61 17.63 -12.23 -15.95
CA PRO A 61 19.00 -11.90 -16.30
C PRO A 61 19.67 -11.14 -15.15
N PRO A 62 21.01 -11.18 -15.04
CA PRO A 62 21.71 -10.34 -14.07
C PRO A 62 21.36 -8.87 -14.35
N VAL A 63 20.90 -8.17 -13.30
CA VAL A 63 20.39 -6.79 -13.42
C VAL A 63 21.52 -5.83 -13.14
N ASP A 64 21.92 -5.05 -14.12
CA ASP A 64 22.83 -3.93 -13.95
C ASP A 64 22.13 -2.75 -13.24
N ARG A 65 22.93 -1.83 -12.68
CA ARG A 65 22.48 -0.77 -11.75
C ARG A 65 21.38 0.18 -12.25
N ARG A 66 20.82 0.03 -13.45
CA ARG A 66 19.78 0.90 -14.04
C ARG A 66 18.75 0.17 -14.87
N ASP A 67 18.71 -1.16 -14.85
CA ASP A 67 17.82 -1.92 -15.70
C ASP A 67 16.46 -2.20 -15.05
N LEU A 68 15.41 -2.12 -15.88
CA LEU A 68 14.05 -2.47 -15.54
C LEU A 68 13.74 -3.85 -16.11
N VAL A 69 13.58 -4.85 -15.25
CA VAL A 69 13.14 -6.17 -15.68
C VAL A 69 11.63 -6.29 -15.55
N SER A 70 10.96 -6.58 -16.66
CA SER A 70 9.51 -6.76 -16.70
C SER A 70 9.13 -8.18 -17.14
N CYS A 71 8.02 -8.68 -16.58
CA CYS A 71 7.47 -9.98 -16.96
C CYS A 71 7.14 -10.02 -18.45
N SER A 72 7.58 -11.07 -19.16
CA SER A 72 7.33 -11.26 -20.60
C SER A 72 5.83 -11.37 -20.91
N ARG A 73 5.04 -11.97 -20.00
CA ARG A 73 3.62 -12.27 -20.18
C ARG A 73 2.70 -11.09 -19.81
N CYS A 74 2.79 -10.56 -18.59
CA CYS A 74 1.85 -9.53 -18.10
C CYS A 74 2.45 -8.13 -18.00
N LYS A 75 3.73 -7.96 -18.39
CA LYS A 75 4.47 -6.67 -18.37
C LYS A 75 4.55 -6.02 -16.97
N THR A 76 4.43 -6.83 -15.92
CA THR A 76 4.66 -6.35 -14.54
C THR A 76 6.15 -6.18 -14.30
N GLN A 77 6.55 -5.11 -13.62
CA GLN A 77 7.93 -4.94 -13.17
C GLN A 77 8.27 -6.01 -12.13
N LEU A 78 9.34 -6.75 -12.37
CA LEU A 78 9.84 -7.79 -11.48
C LEU A 78 10.91 -7.24 -10.55
N GLU A 79 11.87 -6.50 -11.09
CA GLU A 79 12.93 -5.86 -10.33
C GLU A 79 13.30 -4.51 -10.93
N HIS A 80 13.66 -3.57 -10.04
CA HIS A 80 14.17 -2.25 -10.38
C HIS A 80 15.37 -1.97 -9.49
N SER A 81 16.54 -1.87 -10.06
CA SER A 81 17.80 -1.70 -9.32
C SER A 81 18.25 -0.24 -9.18
N ALA A 82 17.60 0.72 -9.87
CA ALA A 82 18.06 2.10 -9.88
C ALA A 82 17.84 2.81 -8.55
N GLY A 83 18.92 3.36 -7.98
CA GLY A 83 18.87 4.26 -6.84
C GLY A 83 18.56 3.63 -5.48
N LYS A 84 18.51 2.30 -5.38
CA LYS A 84 18.26 1.62 -4.11
C LYS A 84 19.52 1.58 -3.25
N SER A 85 19.41 2.07 -2.02
CA SER A 85 20.51 2.11 -1.05
C SER A 85 19.99 1.78 0.33
N LEU A 86 20.55 0.74 0.95
CA LEU A 86 20.17 0.32 2.30
C LEU A 86 20.59 1.36 3.34
N ASP A 87 21.71 2.05 3.13
CA ASP A 87 22.17 3.11 4.04
C ASP A 87 21.25 4.32 4.00
N ALA A 88 20.82 4.74 2.80
CA ALA A 88 19.83 5.81 2.65
C ALA A 88 18.50 5.44 3.30
N THR A 89 18.04 4.20 3.12
CA THR A 89 16.82 3.71 3.77
C THR A 89 16.96 3.67 5.29
N LEU A 90 18.12 3.25 5.83
CA LEU A 90 18.40 3.26 7.27
C LEU A 90 18.37 4.68 7.81
N ALA A 91 19.07 5.62 7.17
CA ALA A 91 19.10 7.01 7.58
C ALA A 91 17.69 7.63 7.58
N CYS A 92 16.91 7.42 6.51
CA CYS A 92 15.54 7.91 6.43
C CYS A 92 14.63 7.30 7.51
N SER A 93 14.70 5.98 7.75
CA SER A 93 13.85 5.32 8.76
C SER A 93 14.21 5.77 10.18
N ALA A 94 15.49 5.94 10.49
CA ALA A 94 15.95 6.49 11.77
C ALA A 94 15.50 7.95 11.95
N ALA A 95 15.65 8.78 10.92
CA ALA A 95 15.18 10.17 10.94
C ALA A 95 13.65 10.26 11.15
N ILE A 96 12.88 9.39 10.50
CA ILE A 96 11.41 9.32 10.73
C ILE A 96 11.13 9.03 12.20
N MET A 97 11.80 8.03 12.80
CA MET A 97 11.58 7.70 14.22
C MET A 97 11.90 8.88 15.14
N LEU A 98 12.97 9.63 14.87
CA LEU A 98 13.32 10.83 15.62
C LEU A 98 12.30 11.97 15.44
N LEU A 99 11.78 12.15 14.22
CA LEU A 99 10.78 13.19 13.92
C LEU A 99 9.40 12.87 14.46
N LEU A 100 9.04 11.60 14.64
CA LEU A 100 7.75 11.23 15.22
C LEU A 100 7.64 11.63 16.71
N ILE A 101 8.74 11.71 17.44
CA ILE A 101 8.73 12.15 18.85
C ILE A 101 8.18 13.57 18.97
N PRO A 102 8.78 14.61 18.36
CA PRO A 102 8.25 15.97 18.42
C PRO A 102 6.91 16.10 17.66
N ALA A 103 6.63 15.30 16.64
CA ALA A 103 5.34 15.30 15.96
C ALA A 103 4.17 14.95 16.90
N TRP A 104 4.41 14.17 17.96
CA TRP A 104 3.40 13.79 18.95
C TRP A 104 3.39 14.63 20.20
N THR A 105 4.54 15.13 20.62
CA THR A 105 4.69 15.89 21.89
C THR A 105 4.56 17.40 21.70
N ALA A 106 4.87 17.91 20.52
CA ALA A 106 4.73 19.33 20.22
C ALA A 106 3.33 19.66 19.68
N PRO A 107 2.90 20.94 19.78
CA PRO A 107 1.68 21.41 19.13
C PRO A 107 1.66 21.08 17.64
N PHE A 108 0.51 20.58 17.16
CA PHE A 108 0.34 20.15 15.76
C PHE A 108 -0.25 21.25 14.89
N LEU A 109 -1.39 21.79 15.30
CA LEU A 109 -2.06 22.93 14.65
C LEU A 109 -2.47 23.95 15.71
N THR A 110 -2.38 25.22 15.37
CA THR A 110 -2.93 26.31 16.17
C THR A 110 -4.01 27.00 15.36
N VAL A 111 -5.21 27.09 15.89
CA VAL A 111 -6.35 27.73 15.28
C VAL A 111 -6.80 28.89 16.14
N SER A 112 -7.01 30.03 15.50
CA SER A 112 -7.49 31.25 16.13
C SER A 112 -8.88 31.61 15.56
N ALA A 113 -9.87 31.72 16.44
CA ALA A 113 -11.22 32.13 16.09
C ALA A 113 -11.78 33.04 17.21
N LEU A 114 -12.39 34.16 16.84
CA LEU A 114 -13.06 35.09 17.76
C LEU A 114 -12.21 35.54 18.97
N GLY A 115 -10.90 35.70 18.78
CA GLY A 115 -9.96 36.11 19.84
C GLY A 115 -9.49 34.97 20.76
N ALA A 116 -10.01 33.74 20.58
CA ALA A 116 -9.53 32.54 21.28
C ALA A 116 -8.52 31.78 20.41
N THR A 117 -7.44 31.30 21.00
CA THR A 117 -6.46 30.44 20.34
C THR A 117 -6.49 29.06 20.93
N ARG A 118 -6.55 28.02 20.10
CA ARG A 118 -6.49 26.65 20.53
C ARG A 118 -5.38 25.90 19.83
N THR A 119 -4.60 25.14 20.59
CA THR A 119 -3.55 24.25 20.08
C THR A 119 -4.02 22.82 20.14
N SER A 120 -3.88 22.08 19.03
CA SER A 120 -4.17 20.66 19.00
C SER A 120 -2.89 19.84 19.00
N PHE A 121 -2.93 18.66 19.62
CA PHE A 121 -1.87 17.67 19.61
C PHE A 121 -2.37 16.42 18.90
N LEU A 122 -1.50 15.77 18.13
CA LEU A 122 -1.89 14.61 17.33
C LEU A 122 -2.44 13.43 18.21
N PRO A 123 -1.84 13.04 19.35
CA PRO A 123 -2.40 12.00 20.20
C PRO A 123 -3.72 12.40 20.87
N MET A 124 -3.95 13.70 21.11
CA MET A 124 -5.19 14.20 21.70
C MET A 124 -6.38 13.94 20.77
N SER A 125 -6.16 13.88 19.45
CA SER A 125 -7.20 13.57 18.46
C SER A 125 -7.91 12.24 18.75
N VAL A 126 -7.17 11.23 19.22
CA VAL A 126 -7.74 9.93 19.58
C VAL A 126 -8.70 10.04 20.77
N SER A 127 -8.30 10.76 21.82
CA SER A 127 -9.12 10.90 23.04
C SER A 127 -10.37 11.74 22.78
N VAL A 128 -10.27 12.74 21.92
CA VAL A 128 -11.40 13.61 21.54
C VAL A 128 -12.42 12.80 20.75
N VAL A 129 -12.00 12.14 19.68
CA VAL A 129 -12.88 11.31 18.83
C VAL A 129 -13.50 10.15 19.62
N TRP A 130 -12.78 9.62 20.62
CA TRP A 130 -13.32 8.60 21.51
C TRP A 130 -14.47 9.14 22.38
N ARG A 131 -14.29 10.33 22.96
CA ARG A 131 -15.31 11.01 23.78
C ARG A 131 -16.53 11.44 22.98
N ASP A 132 -16.35 11.74 21.69
CA ASP A 132 -17.45 12.08 20.74
C ASP A 132 -18.33 10.87 20.38
N GLY A 133 -18.13 9.71 21.00
CA GLY A 133 -18.97 8.52 20.76
C GLY A 133 -18.59 7.76 19.47
N SER A 134 -17.41 8.02 18.87
CA SER A 134 -16.92 7.33 17.70
C SER A 134 -15.68 6.46 17.99
N PRO A 135 -15.76 5.43 18.86
CA PRO A 135 -14.61 4.65 19.31
C PRO A 135 -13.92 3.89 18.17
N LEU A 136 -14.67 3.46 17.14
CA LEU A 136 -14.10 2.80 15.97
C LEU A 136 -13.19 3.75 15.17
N LEU A 137 -13.63 5.00 14.97
CA LEU A 137 -12.81 6.01 14.28
C LEU A 137 -11.56 6.35 15.10
N ALA A 138 -11.70 6.50 16.42
CA ALA A 138 -10.57 6.73 17.34
C ALA A 138 -9.54 5.59 17.27
N LEU A 139 -10.00 4.33 17.21
CA LEU A 139 -9.14 3.15 17.07
C LEU A 139 -8.40 3.16 15.72
N ILE A 140 -9.10 3.48 14.62
CA ILE A 140 -8.50 3.61 13.29
C ILE A 140 -7.36 4.64 13.34
N VAL A 141 -7.62 5.83 13.86
CA VAL A 141 -6.60 6.90 13.97
C VAL A 141 -5.42 6.43 14.80
N CYS A 142 -5.66 5.85 15.98
CA CYS A 142 -4.62 5.33 16.86
C CYS A 142 -3.72 4.30 16.14
N LEU A 143 -4.33 3.36 15.43
CA LEU A 143 -3.58 2.32 14.73
C LEU A 143 -2.80 2.88 13.53
N PHE A 144 -3.46 3.62 12.62
CA PHE A 144 -2.86 4.00 11.34
C PHE A 144 -1.90 5.19 11.44
N VAL A 145 -2.17 6.13 12.36
CA VAL A 145 -1.37 7.36 12.48
C VAL A 145 -0.30 7.25 13.57
N LEU A 146 -0.61 6.60 14.69
CA LEU A 146 0.34 6.50 15.80
C LEU A 146 1.08 5.17 15.82
N THR A 147 0.37 4.03 15.82
CA THR A 147 0.96 2.73 16.13
C THR A 147 1.71 2.12 14.93
N PHE A 148 1.07 2.01 13.77
CA PHE A 148 1.66 1.32 12.61
C PHE A 148 2.92 2.00 12.06
N PRO A 149 3.01 3.34 11.96
CA PRO A 149 4.24 3.98 11.54
C PRO A 149 5.42 3.67 12.45
N VAL A 150 5.22 3.70 13.78
CA VAL A 150 6.28 3.39 14.76
C VAL A 150 6.74 1.95 14.63
N ILE A 151 5.81 1.00 14.62
CA ILE A 151 6.17 -0.42 14.50
C ILE A 151 6.92 -0.66 13.17
N ARG A 152 6.43 -0.09 12.08
CA ARG A 152 7.03 -0.27 10.75
C ARG A 152 8.43 0.32 10.65
N PHE A 153 8.58 1.62 10.96
CA PHE A 153 9.87 2.30 10.82
C PHE A 153 10.84 1.90 11.92
N GLY A 154 10.36 1.60 13.13
CA GLY A 154 11.16 1.04 14.21
C GLY A 154 11.71 -0.35 13.85
N ALA A 155 10.87 -1.25 13.34
CA ALA A 155 11.29 -2.55 12.85
C ALA A 155 12.28 -2.43 11.68
N LEU A 156 12.02 -1.51 10.73
CA LEU A 156 12.90 -1.27 9.59
C LEU A 156 14.29 -0.77 10.04
N THR A 157 14.33 0.22 10.93
CA THR A 157 15.57 0.75 11.51
C THR A 157 16.33 -0.34 12.26
N ALA A 158 15.64 -1.13 13.09
CA ALA A 158 16.26 -2.22 13.85
C ALA A 158 16.83 -3.32 12.93
N VAL A 159 16.11 -3.70 11.88
CA VAL A 159 16.56 -4.71 10.91
C VAL A 159 17.78 -4.21 10.14
N LEU A 160 17.71 -3.01 9.57
CA LEU A 160 18.81 -2.48 8.76
C LEU A 160 20.05 -2.17 9.58
N SER A 161 19.90 -1.68 10.83
CA SER A 161 21.04 -1.46 11.74
C SER A 161 21.72 -2.77 12.13
N ALA A 162 20.94 -3.83 12.44
CA ALA A 162 21.51 -5.15 12.75
C ALA A 162 22.25 -5.74 11.56
N LEU A 163 21.72 -5.62 10.34
CA LEU A 163 22.39 -6.08 9.12
C LEU A 163 23.68 -5.30 8.84
N ARG A 164 23.69 -3.98 9.07
CA ARG A 164 24.89 -3.14 8.93
C ARG A 164 25.98 -3.52 9.93
N LEU A 165 25.61 -3.91 11.15
CA LEU A 165 26.52 -4.40 12.18
C LEU A 165 26.97 -5.85 11.95
N GLY A 166 26.56 -6.49 10.85
CA GLY A 166 26.86 -7.89 10.54
C GLY A 166 26.17 -8.89 11.47
N ARG A 167 25.25 -8.45 12.33
CA ARG A 167 24.51 -9.31 13.27
C ARG A 167 23.30 -9.91 12.58
N ARG A 168 23.03 -11.21 12.84
CA ARG A 168 21.88 -11.93 12.28
C ARG A 168 21.07 -12.61 13.38
N PRO A 169 20.45 -11.88 14.30
CA PRO A 169 19.59 -12.44 15.33
C PRO A 169 18.32 -13.04 14.73
N VAL A 170 17.72 -14.01 15.41
CA VAL A 170 16.53 -14.77 14.95
C VAL A 170 15.31 -13.86 14.73
N TRP A 171 15.20 -12.76 15.46
CA TRP A 171 14.09 -11.82 15.34
C TRP A 171 14.09 -10.97 14.04
N LEU A 172 15.19 -10.94 13.28
CA LEU A 172 15.26 -10.18 12.02
C LEU A 172 14.16 -10.58 11.04
N THR A 173 13.98 -11.87 10.88
CA THR A 173 13.01 -12.46 9.94
C THR A 173 11.57 -12.06 10.26
N PRO A 174 11.03 -12.28 11.48
CA PRO A 174 9.67 -11.85 11.81
C PRO A 174 9.53 -10.32 11.79
N ALA A 175 10.54 -9.57 12.25
CA ALA A 175 10.50 -8.11 12.23
C ALA A 175 10.38 -7.55 10.81
N PHE A 176 11.18 -8.04 9.86
CA PHE A 176 11.10 -7.59 8.47
C PHE A 176 9.80 -8.05 7.78
N ARG A 177 9.26 -9.22 8.14
CA ARG A 177 7.95 -9.67 7.67
C ARG A 177 6.83 -8.74 8.14
N ILE A 178 6.83 -8.35 9.43
CA ILE A 178 5.87 -7.38 9.99
C ILE A 178 6.02 -6.02 9.31
N CYS A 179 7.26 -5.53 9.14
CA CYS A 179 7.53 -4.29 8.41
C CYS A 179 6.93 -4.27 7.00
N ASN A 180 7.06 -5.37 6.25
CA ASN A 180 6.49 -5.50 4.92
C ASN A 180 4.95 -5.61 4.94
N ALA A 181 4.37 -6.33 5.89
CA ALA A 181 2.92 -6.43 6.06
C ALA A 181 2.29 -5.07 6.41
N LEU A 182 2.94 -4.30 7.29
CA LEU A 182 2.47 -2.98 7.69
C LEU A 182 2.66 -1.90 6.62
N GLN A 183 3.35 -2.19 5.50
CA GLN A 183 3.57 -1.19 4.45
C GLN A 183 2.27 -0.68 3.83
N VAL A 184 1.24 -1.52 3.75
CA VAL A 184 -0.07 -1.13 3.22
C VAL A 184 -0.84 -0.27 4.23
N TRP A 185 -0.56 -0.40 5.53
CA TRP A 185 -1.31 0.21 6.62
C TRP A 185 -0.62 1.45 7.22
N ALA A 186 0.71 1.50 7.24
CA ALA A 186 1.48 2.65 7.75
C ALA A 186 1.66 3.71 6.66
N MET A 187 0.70 4.62 6.55
CA MET A 187 0.55 5.55 5.44
C MET A 187 0.78 7.01 5.85
N LEU A 188 2.01 7.35 6.30
CA LEU A 188 2.38 8.74 6.60
C LEU A 188 2.24 9.67 5.38
N ASP A 189 2.50 9.16 4.19
CA ASP A 189 2.37 9.86 2.92
C ASP A 189 0.91 10.23 2.60
N VAL A 190 -0.02 9.33 2.87
CA VAL A 190 -1.46 9.57 2.68
C VAL A 190 -1.98 10.59 3.71
N PHE A 191 -1.53 10.46 4.96
CA PHE A 191 -1.87 11.44 5.99
C PHE A 191 -1.35 12.84 5.67
N LEU A 192 -0.17 12.95 5.05
CA LEU A 192 0.37 14.23 4.57
C LEU A 192 -0.60 14.94 3.62
N LEU A 193 -1.17 14.17 2.66
CA LEU A 193 -2.18 14.72 1.75
C LEU A 193 -3.46 15.12 2.51
N GLY A 194 -3.92 14.27 3.45
CA GLY A 194 -5.05 14.59 4.32
C GLY A 194 -4.84 15.87 5.12
N LEU A 195 -3.65 16.06 5.68
CA LEU A 195 -3.28 17.28 6.39
C LEU A 195 -3.29 18.52 5.47
N LEU A 196 -2.79 18.37 4.25
CA LEU A 196 -2.80 19.44 3.24
C LEU A 196 -4.24 19.85 2.90
N VAL A 197 -5.12 18.89 2.63
CA VAL A 197 -6.55 19.11 2.36
C VAL A 197 -7.21 19.78 3.56
N ALA A 198 -6.94 19.26 4.78
CA ALA A 198 -7.43 19.82 6.02
C ALA A 198 -7.03 21.29 6.20
N TYR A 199 -5.77 21.58 6.03
CA TYR A 199 -5.22 22.93 6.16
C TYR A 199 -5.89 23.92 5.22
N PHE A 200 -6.00 23.61 3.92
CA PHE A 200 -6.64 24.48 2.96
C PHE A 200 -8.13 24.69 3.24
N ARG A 201 -8.83 23.65 3.67
CA ARG A 201 -10.25 23.72 4.00
C ARG A 201 -10.52 24.57 5.25
N LEU A 202 -9.70 24.43 6.29
CA LEU A 202 -9.82 25.26 7.50
C LEU A 202 -9.47 26.72 7.24
N ARG A 203 -8.46 26.97 6.43
CA ARG A 203 -8.00 28.34 6.13
C ARG A 203 -9.05 29.20 5.42
N THR A 204 -10.07 28.61 4.80
CA THR A 204 -11.18 29.36 4.21
C THR A 204 -12.08 30.00 5.22
N SER A 205 -12.17 29.45 6.44
CA SER A 205 -13.11 29.89 7.47
C SER A 205 -12.42 30.35 8.76
N LEU A 206 -11.19 29.93 9.02
CA LEU A 206 -10.46 30.14 10.27
C LEU A 206 -9.00 30.54 10.01
N VAL A 207 -8.40 31.27 10.94
CA VAL A 207 -6.96 31.54 10.91
C VAL A 207 -6.22 30.34 11.49
N VAL A 208 -5.58 29.57 10.59
CA VAL A 208 -4.85 28.35 10.95
C VAL A 208 -3.37 28.56 10.74
N SER A 209 -2.55 28.23 11.74
CA SER A 209 -1.09 28.19 11.67
C SER A 209 -0.56 26.79 11.93
N LEU A 210 0.44 26.40 11.13
CA LEU A 210 1.17 25.14 11.34
C LEU A 210 2.14 25.31 12.50
N ALA A 211 2.02 24.43 13.48
CA ALA A 211 2.88 24.40 14.64
C ALA A 211 4.07 23.42 14.42
N PRO A 212 5.10 23.42 15.26
CA PRO A 212 6.31 22.60 15.06
C PRO A 212 6.05 21.11 14.89
N GLY A 213 5.05 20.56 15.59
CA GLY A 213 4.67 19.14 15.44
C GLY A 213 4.20 18.79 14.03
N ALA A 214 3.43 19.67 13.36
CA ALA A 214 3.01 19.47 11.98
C ALA A 214 4.20 19.51 11.01
N ILE A 215 5.14 20.41 11.23
CA ILE A 215 6.36 20.51 10.38
C ILE A 215 7.17 19.21 10.49
N CYS A 216 7.41 18.72 11.72
CA CYS A 216 8.09 17.44 11.93
C CYS A 216 7.35 16.28 11.28
N PHE A 217 6.02 16.26 11.33
CA PHE A 217 5.21 15.24 10.70
C PHE A 217 5.29 15.32 9.16
N ILE A 218 5.26 16.52 8.58
CA ILE A 218 5.44 16.73 7.14
C ILE A 218 6.79 16.19 6.68
N LEU A 219 7.86 16.52 7.39
CA LEU A 219 9.20 16.01 7.09
C LEU A 219 9.26 14.47 7.20
N ALA A 220 8.66 13.88 8.23
CA ALA A 220 8.56 12.42 8.38
C ALA A 220 7.80 11.77 7.22
N GLY A 221 6.70 12.38 6.76
CA GLY A 221 5.92 11.93 5.61
C GLY A 221 6.73 11.98 4.31
N LEU A 222 7.45 13.06 4.05
CA LEU A 222 8.35 13.18 2.89
C LEU A 222 9.48 12.14 2.93
N LEU A 223 10.13 11.97 4.09
CA LEU A 223 11.15 10.95 4.28
C LEU A 223 10.60 9.53 4.09
N SER A 224 9.32 9.28 4.42
CA SER A 224 8.70 7.98 4.19
C SER A 224 8.60 7.63 2.70
N LEU A 225 8.36 8.62 1.82
CA LEU A 225 8.39 8.44 0.37
C LEU A 225 9.81 8.06 -0.12
N VAL A 226 10.82 8.77 0.39
CA VAL A 226 12.24 8.48 0.07
C VAL A 226 12.62 7.09 0.57
N ALA A 227 12.28 6.74 1.81
CA ALA A 227 12.56 5.41 2.38
C ALA A 227 11.91 4.29 1.55
N ARG A 228 10.69 4.51 1.01
CA ARG A 228 10.01 3.57 0.13
C ARG A 228 10.72 3.43 -1.22
N ALA A 229 11.18 4.53 -1.80
CA ALA A 229 11.87 4.55 -3.08
C ALA A 229 13.25 3.89 -3.02
N THR A 230 13.97 4.05 -1.88
CA THR A 230 15.33 3.54 -1.70
C THR A 230 15.40 2.12 -1.17
N LEU A 231 14.32 1.57 -0.60
CA LEU A 231 14.29 0.22 -0.02
C LEU A 231 14.36 -0.87 -1.11
N ASP A 232 15.41 -1.68 -1.07
CA ASP A 232 15.50 -2.93 -1.81
C ASP A 232 15.14 -4.13 -0.92
N ARG A 233 13.88 -4.59 -1.04
CA ARG A 233 13.38 -5.71 -0.24
C ARG A 233 14.07 -7.03 -0.59
N ALA A 234 14.33 -7.26 -1.87
CA ALA A 234 14.97 -8.47 -2.33
C ALA A 234 16.40 -8.58 -1.76
N GLN A 235 17.14 -7.44 -1.75
CA GLN A 235 18.47 -7.37 -1.15
C GLN A 235 18.43 -7.63 0.37
N VAL A 236 17.49 -7.04 1.10
CA VAL A 236 17.33 -7.28 2.55
C VAL A 236 17.05 -8.75 2.81
N TRP A 237 16.15 -9.39 2.07
CA TRP A 237 15.87 -10.82 2.23
C TRP A 237 17.08 -11.70 1.90
N ARG A 238 17.87 -11.36 0.89
CA ARG A 238 19.14 -12.06 0.57
C ARG A 238 20.16 -11.95 1.70
N LEU A 239 20.23 -10.78 2.36
CA LEU A 239 21.13 -10.58 3.51
C LEU A 239 20.67 -11.30 4.78
N ILE A 240 19.35 -11.40 5.03
CA ILE A 240 18.79 -12.12 6.19
C ILE A 240 18.99 -13.62 6.08
N GLY A 241 18.68 -14.23 4.93
CA GLY A 241 18.68 -15.67 4.75
C GLY A 241 19.58 -16.14 3.61
N ARG A 242 20.14 -17.37 3.73
CA ARG A 242 20.86 -18.00 2.63
C ARG A 242 19.93 -18.28 1.45
N ASP A 243 20.37 -17.98 0.24
CA ASP A 243 19.71 -18.38 -0.99
C ASP A 243 19.85 -19.93 -1.15
N GLN A 244 18.89 -20.64 -0.63
CA GLN A 244 18.72 -22.07 -0.91
C GLN A 244 17.60 -22.23 -1.95
N SER A 245 17.80 -21.68 -3.14
CA SER A 245 16.94 -21.96 -4.27
C SER A 245 17.28 -23.32 -4.86
N SER A 246 16.76 -24.38 -4.25
CA SER A 246 16.80 -25.71 -4.87
C SER A 246 15.74 -25.74 -5.99
N ILE A 247 16.20 -25.54 -7.23
CA ILE A 247 15.31 -25.52 -8.39
C ILE A 247 15.05 -26.96 -8.81
N ARG A 248 13.95 -27.52 -8.35
CA ARG A 248 13.33 -28.72 -8.91
C ARG A 248 11.93 -28.32 -9.38
N ALA A 249 11.63 -28.55 -10.64
CA ALA A 249 10.26 -28.40 -11.13
C ALA A 249 9.37 -29.54 -10.56
N PRO A 250 8.13 -29.29 -10.18
CA PRO A 250 7.43 -28.00 -10.14
C PRO A 250 7.83 -27.14 -8.93
N SER A 251 7.86 -25.81 -9.09
CA SER A 251 8.26 -24.87 -8.06
C SER A 251 7.17 -23.81 -7.78
N MET A 252 7.21 -23.19 -6.60
CA MET A 252 6.31 -22.12 -6.19
C MET A 252 7.07 -21.04 -5.44
N MET A 253 6.59 -19.80 -5.51
CA MET A 253 7.21 -18.66 -4.86
C MET A 253 6.53 -18.33 -3.52
N CYS A 254 7.34 -18.08 -2.50
CA CYS A 254 6.87 -17.51 -1.24
C CYS A 254 6.45 -16.04 -1.45
N LEU A 255 5.19 -15.70 -1.18
CA LEU A 255 4.68 -14.33 -1.35
C LEU A 255 5.28 -13.32 -0.39
N ALA A 256 5.86 -13.76 0.74
CA ALA A 256 6.43 -12.88 1.75
C ALA A 256 7.89 -12.48 1.45
N CYS A 257 8.73 -13.43 0.98
CA CYS A 257 10.15 -13.19 0.76
C CYS A 257 10.65 -13.49 -0.65
N GLU A 258 9.74 -13.86 -1.58
CA GLU A 258 10.01 -14.14 -2.99
C GLU A 258 10.97 -15.32 -3.25
N LEU A 259 11.24 -16.14 -2.22
CA LEU A 259 12.05 -17.35 -2.38
C LEU A 259 11.27 -18.38 -3.20
N VAL A 260 11.90 -18.91 -4.24
CA VAL A 260 11.35 -20.04 -5.02
C VAL A 260 11.69 -21.34 -4.32
N ILE A 261 10.67 -22.14 -4.01
CA ILE A 261 10.77 -23.43 -3.32
C ILE A 261 10.09 -24.51 -4.14
N PRO A 262 10.45 -25.80 -3.96
CA PRO A 262 9.75 -26.89 -4.63
C PRO A 262 8.26 -26.90 -4.25
N ARG A 263 7.39 -27.12 -5.25
CA ARG A 263 5.95 -27.20 -5.03
C ARG A 263 5.61 -28.42 -4.16
N ALA A 264 4.69 -28.23 -3.26
CA ALA A 264 4.10 -29.30 -2.47
C ALA A 264 2.59 -29.13 -2.46
N ASP A 265 1.87 -30.23 -2.33
CA ASP A 265 0.40 -30.25 -2.27
C ASP A 265 -0.11 -29.73 -0.92
N GLU A 266 0.70 -29.85 0.13
CA GLU A 266 0.42 -29.33 1.46
C GLU A 266 1.09 -27.98 1.72
N PRO A 267 0.52 -27.13 2.61
CA PRO A 267 1.13 -25.88 2.99
C PRO A 267 2.49 -26.12 3.67
N LYS A 268 3.54 -25.55 3.11
CA LYS A 268 4.91 -25.63 3.64
C LYS A 268 5.30 -24.37 4.38
N ILE A 269 6.18 -24.51 5.35
CA ILE A 269 6.85 -23.39 6.00
C ILE A 269 8.04 -22.97 5.14
N CYS A 270 8.10 -21.69 4.77
CA CYS A 270 9.22 -21.15 4.01
C CYS A 270 10.53 -21.26 4.82
N PRO A 271 11.61 -21.84 4.29
CA PRO A 271 12.87 -22.00 5.02
C PRO A 271 13.56 -20.65 5.30
N ARG A 272 13.24 -19.58 4.54
CA ARG A 272 13.82 -18.25 4.73
C ARG A 272 13.03 -17.38 5.70
N CYS A 273 11.72 -17.26 5.52
CA CYS A 273 10.90 -16.29 6.28
C CYS A 273 9.90 -16.92 7.25
N HIS A 274 9.87 -18.25 7.36
CA HIS A 274 8.94 -19.02 8.19
C HIS A 274 7.45 -18.68 7.98
N ALA A 275 7.10 -18.08 6.83
CA ALA A 275 5.71 -17.89 6.45
C ALA A 275 5.14 -19.19 5.86
N THR A 276 3.86 -19.44 6.07
CA THR A 276 3.14 -20.51 5.38
C THR A 276 3.04 -20.21 3.90
N VAL A 277 3.53 -21.12 3.06
CA VAL A 277 3.51 -20.98 1.61
C VAL A 277 2.48 -21.93 1.05
N THR A 278 1.51 -21.36 0.34
CA THR A 278 0.52 -22.10 -0.44
C THR A 278 0.68 -21.76 -1.91
N ALA A 279 0.45 -22.71 -2.79
CA ALA A 279 0.57 -22.47 -4.24
C ALA A 279 -0.34 -21.33 -4.71
N ARG A 280 -1.56 -21.26 -4.17
CA ARG A 280 -2.58 -20.21 -4.43
C ARG A 280 -3.35 -19.91 -3.14
N LYS A 281 -3.91 -18.70 -3.03
CA LYS A 281 -4.80 -18.34 -1.90
C LYS A 281 -6.07 -19.20 -1.93
N THR A 282 -6.56 -19.55 -0.74
CA THR A 282 -7.80 -20.33 -0.60
C THR A 282 -9.02 -19.43 -0.83
N ASN A 283 -9.92 -19.83 -1.73
CA ASN A 283 -11.18 -19.15 -2.04
C ASN A 283 -11.05 -17.62 -2.22
N PRO A 284 -10.08 -17.12 -3.02
CA PRO A 284 -9.81 -15.69 -3.10
C PRO A 284 -10.98 -14.91 -3.69
N TYR A 285 -11.74 -15.48 -4.60
CA TYR A 285 -12.84 -14.80 -5.26
C TYR A 285 -14.04 -14.61 -4.34
N SER A 286 -14.49 -15.67 -3.66
CA SER A 286 -15.63 -15.60 -2.73
C SER A 286 -15.36 -14.61 -1.60
N ARG A 287 -14.15 -14.66 -1.01
CA ARG A 287 -13.75 -13.72 0.06
C ARG A 287 -13.69 -12.29 -0.44
N SER A 288 -13.07 -12.06 -1.60
CA SER A 288 -12.97 -10.72 -2.19
C SER A 288 -14.36 -10.18 -2.57
N MET A 289 -15.23 -10.99 -3.18
CA MET A 289 -16.59 -10.58 -3.54
C MET A 289 -17.46 -10.30 -2.32
N ALA A 290 -17.39 -11.12 -1.27
CA ALA A 290 -18.12 -10.87 -0.02
C ALA A 290 -17.73 -9.53 0.61
N LEU A 291 -16.42 -9.23 0.64
CA LEU A 291 -15.92 -7.94 1.14
C LEU A 291 -16.34 -6.77 0.25
N LEU A 292 -16.38 -6.95 -1.08
CA LEU A 292 -16.85 -5.92 -2.00
C LEU A 292 -18.36 -5.67 -1.85
N LEU A 293 -19.15 -6.71 -1.65
CA LEU A 293 -20.59 -6.56 -1.40
C LEU A 293 -20.83 -5.82 -0.08
N ALA A 294 -20.12 -6.22 0.98
CA ALA A 294 -20.19 -5.50 2.26
C ALA A 294 -19.76 -4.03 2.12
N ALA A 295 -18.69 -3.76 1.36
CA ALA A 295 -18.26 -2.39 1.07
C ALA A 295 -19.31 -1.61 0.28
N GLY A 296 -19.96 -2.23 -0.71
CA GLY A 296 -21.05 -1.63 -1.49
C GLY A 296 -22.26 -1.26 -0.62
N LEU A 297 -22.65 -2.13 0.31
CA LEU A 297 -23.72 -1.85 1.26
C LEU A 297 -23.37 -0.68 2.18
N MET A 298 -22.11 -0.60 2.64
CA MET A 298 -21.63 0.52 3.48
C MET A 298 -21.42 1.82 2.69
N TYR A 299 -21.23 1.73 1.38
CA TYR A 299 -21.00 2.89 0.51
C TYR A 299 -22.27 3.77 0.39
N LEU A 300 -23.47 3.19 0.47
CA LEU A 300 -24.73 3.93 0.44
C LEU A 300 -24.85 4.86 1.65
N PRO A 301 -24.83 4.38 2.91
CA PRO A 301 -24.92 5.25 4.08
C PRO A 301 -23.74 6.22 4.19
N ALA A 302 -22.54 5.85 3.73
CA ALA A 302 -21.37 6.71 3.74
C ALA A 302 -21.53 7.99 2.88
N ASN A 303 -22.36 7.94 1.82
CA ASN A 303 -22.58 9.08 0.94
C ASN A 303 -23.90 9.81 1.19
N ILE A 304 -24.86 9.18 1.86
CA ILE A 304 -26.18 9.76 2.14
C ILE A 304 -26.17 10.57 3.45
N TYR A 305 -25.57 9.99 4.50
CA TYR A 305 -25.51 10.65 5.80
C TYR A 305 -24.41 11.72 5.86
N PRO A 306 -24.57 12.74 6.72
CA PRO A 306 -23.53 13.73 6.95
C PRO A 306 -22.30 13.09 7.60
N ILE A 307 -21.11 13.59 7.21
CA ILE A 307 -19.83 13.09 7.72
C ILE A 307 -19.27 13.93 8.87
N ALA A 308 -19.60 15.21 8.87
CA ALA A 308 -19.25 16.13 9.94
C ALA A 308 -20.27 17.27 10.01
N THR A 309 -20.53 17.77 11.20
CA THR A 309 -21.30 18.99 11.45
C THR A 309 -20.35 20.05 11.92
N ILE A 310 -20.34 21.19 11.24
CA ILE A 310 -19.56 22.36 11.60
C ILE A 310 -20.54 23.52 11.83
N PRO A 311 -20.61 24.09 13.02
CA PRO A 311 -21.43 25.29 13.25
C PRO A 311 -20.74 26.48 12.55
N ILE A 312 -21.40 27.01 11.53
CA ILE A 312 -21.04 28.26 10.86
C ILE A 312 -22.15 29.26 11.17
N ASP A 313 -21.80 30.45 11.66
CA ASP A 313 -22.74 31.54 11.99
C ASP A 313 -23.87 31.09 12.95
N LEU A 314 -23.55 30.33 13.99
CA LEU A 314 -24.49 29.81 14.98
C LEU A 314 -25.56 28.84 14.42
N ARG A 315 -25.43 28.40 13.19
CA ARG A 315 -26.27 27.34 12.61
C ARG A 315 -25.46 26.06 12.37
N PRO A 316 -25.91 24.92 12.88
CA PRO A 316 -25.27 23.65 12.59
C PRO A 316 -25.47 23.30 11.10
N THR A 317 -24.42 23.39 10.30
CA THR A 317 -24.43 22.93 8.92
C THR A 317 -23.81 21.55 8.84
N SER A 318 -24.62 20.58 8.44
CA SER A 318 -24.16 19.21 8.23
C SER A 318 -23.64 19.05 6.80
N TYR A 319 -22.42 18.51 6.70
CA TYR A 319 -21.75 18.32 5.42
C TYR A 319 -21.72 16.83 5.05
N THR A 320 -22.33 16.50 3.90
CA THR A 320 -22.07 15.23 3.20
C THR A 320 -20.74 15.33 2.43
N VAL A 321 -20.19 14.20 2.01
CA VAL A 321 -18.98 14.17 1.18
C VAL A 321 -19.14 15.04 -0.07
N LEU A 322 -20.26 14.88 -0.78
CA LEU A 322 -20.56 15.68 -1.97
C LEU A 322 -20.85 17.15 -1.64
N GLY A 323 -21.54 17.44 -0.54
CA GLY A 323 -21.75 18.81 -0.07
C GLY A 323 -20.44 19.56 0.16
N GLY A 324 -19.47 18.89 0.81
CA GLY A 324 -18.15 19.48 1.00
C GLY A 324 -17.40 19.78 -0.31
N VAL A 325 -17.57 18.95 -1.33
CA VAL A 325 -17.01 19.22 -2.68
C VAL A 325 -17.67 20.44 -3.32
N VAL A 326 -19.00 20.56 -3.24
CA VAL A 326 -19.74 21.71 -3.79
C VAL A 326 -19.31 23.01 -3.11
N ASP A 327 -19.10 23.01 -1.80
CA ASP A 327 -18.63 24.18 -1.07
C ASP A 327 -17.22 24.61 -1.47
N LEU A 328 -16.32 23.64 -1.72
CA LEU A 328 -14.98 23.93 -2.26
C LEU A 328 -15.04 24.54 -3.67
N VAL A 329 -15.99 24.10 -4.52
CA VAL A 329 -16.22 24.70 -5.83
C VAL A 329 -16.72 26.15 -5.68
N ARG A 330 -17.68 26.40 -4.78
CA ARG A 330 -18.21 27.74 -4.49
C ARG A 330 -17.14 28.68 -3.92
N SER A 331 -16.20 28.14 -3.16
CA SER A 331 -15.06 28.88 -2.62
C SER A 331 -13.93 29.09 -3.65
N HIS A 332 -14.17 28.83 -4.93
CA HIS A 332 -13.20 28.96 -6.04
C HIS A 332 -11.93 28.07 -5.87
N LEU A 333 -11.98 27.03 -5.06
CA LEU A 333 -10.89 26.07 -4.85
C LEU A 333 -11.06 24.81 -5.73
N LEU A 334 -11.22 25.00 -7.05
CA LEU A 334 -11.51 23.92 -8.01
C LEU A 334 -10.51 22.77 -7.95
N GLY A 335 -9.20 23.07 -7.83
CA GLY A 335 -8.17 22.02 -7.74
C GLY A 335 -8.36 21.11 -6.51
N LEU A 336 -8.71 21.70 -5.36
CA LEU A 336 -8.97 20.96 -4.13
C LEU A 336 -10.29 20.19 -4.21
N ALA A 337 -11.33 20.79 -4.82
CA ALA A 337 -12.61 20.12 -5.04
C ALA A 337 -12.46 18.85 -5.90
N VAL A 338 -11.72 18.93 -7.01
CA VAL A 338 -11.41 17.77 -7.87
C VAL A 338 -10.60 16.71 -7.12
N LEU A 339 -9.62 17.14 -6.32
CA LEU A 339 -8.81 16.21 -5.53
C LEU A 339 -9.68 15.45 -4.52
N VAL A 340 -10.50 16.14 -3.74
CA VAL A 340 -11.40 15.55 -2.74
C VAL A 340 -12.44 14.65 -3.42
N PHE A 341 -13.12 15.11 -4.48
CA PHE A 341 -14.08 14.31 -5.22
C PHE A 341 -13.46 13.01 -5.75
N THR A 342 -12.25 13.11 -6.30
CA THR A 342 -11.55 11.95 -6.85
C THR A 342 -11.15 10.98 -5.73
N ALA A 343 -10.61 11.45 -4.63
CA ALA A 343 -10.17 10.61 -3.51
C ALA A 343 -11.34 9.94 -2.79
N SER A 344 -12.42 10.68 -2.52
CA SER A 344 -13.51 10.25 -1.64
C SER A 344 -14.61 9.48 -2.37
N PHE A 345 -14.87 9.84 -3.63
CA PHE A 345 -15.96 9.26 -4.41
C PHE A 345 -15.44 8.35 -5.54
N THR A 346 -14.57 8.89 -6.42
CA THR A 346 -14.17 8.18 -7.65
C THR A 346 -13.27 6.98 -7.35
N ILE A 347 -12.28 7.12 -6.49
CA ILE A 347 -11.33 6.05 -6.17
C ILE A 347 -12.01 4.84 -5.50
N PRO A 348 -12.83 4.99 -4.43
CA PRO A 348 -13.54 3.85 -3.85
C PRO A 348 -14.44 3.13 -4.86
N LEU A 349 -15.16 3.87 -5.68
CA LEU A 349 -16.04 3.31 -6.71
C LEU A 349 -15.26 2.53 -7.76
N LEU A 350 -14.17 3.12 -8.30
CA LEU A 350 -13.30 2.45 -9.27
C LEU A 350 -12.64 1.19 -8.71
N LYS A 351 -12.24 1.22 -7.42
CA LYS A 351 -11.72 0.02 -6.74
C LYS A 351 -12.74 -1.10 -6.71
N MET A 352 -13.98 -0.78 -6.30
CA MET A 352 -15.06 -1.76 -6.21
C MET A 352 -15.39 -2.34 -7.58
N LEU A 353 -15.62 -1.49 -8.59
CA LEU A 353 -15.96 -1.91 -9.96
C LEU A 353 -14.79 -2.65 -10.62
N GLY A 354 -13.57 -2.14 -10.51
CA GLY A 354 -12.39 -2.77 -11.10
C GLY A 354 -12.10 -4.14 -10.52
N LEU A 355 -12.20 -4.29 -9.18
CA LEU A 355 -11.94 -5.56 -8.53
C LEU A 355 -13.11 -6.56 -8.77
N ALA A 356 -14.37 -6.08 -8.77
CA ALA A 356 -15.53 -6.89 -9.12
C ALA A 356 -15.43 -7.43 -10.55
N TRP A 357 -15.02 -6.59 -11.50
CA TRP A 357 -14.77 -7.02 -12.88
C TRP A 357 -13.65 -8.05 -12.99
N CYS A 358 -12.55 -7.89 -12.27
CA CYS A 358 -11.47 -8.88 -12.22
C CYS A 358 -11.95 -10.21 -11.61
N ALA A 359 -12.71 -10.15 -10.51
CA ALA A 359 -13.19 -11.33 -9.80
C ALA A 359 -14.25 -12.09 -10.61
N SER A 360 -15.27 -11.42 -11.17
CA SER A 360 -16.29 -12.03 -12.01
C SER A 360 -15.70 -12.66 -13.27
N SER A 361 -14.76 -11.96 -13.90
CA SER A 361 -14.05 -12.48 -15.08
C SER A 361 -13.23 -13.75 -14.77
N ALA A 362 -12.65 -13.83 -13.58
CA ALA A 362 -11.93 -15.01 -13.15
C ALA A 362 -12.86 -16.19 -12.85
N MET A 363 -14.05 -15.92 -12.29
CA MET A 363 -15.09 -16.94 -12.06
C MET A 363 -15.64 -17.49 -13.39
N CYS A 364 -15.82 -16.64 -14.40
CA CYS A 364 -16.29 -17.05 -15.74
C CYS A 364 -15.17 -17.63 -16.63
N GLY A 365 -13.93 -17.76 -16.14
CA GLY A 365 -12.81 -18.31 -16.93
C GLY A 365 -12.47 -17.51 -18.18
N SER A 366 -12.77 -16.20 -18.22
CA SER A 366 -12.59 -15.37 -19.40
C SER A 366 -11.11 -15.08 -19.68
N TYR A 367 -10.60 -15.55 -20.83
CA TYR A 367 -9.22 -15.31 -21.28
C TYR A 367 -9.02 -13.96 -22.00
N ARG A 368 -10.13 -13.24 -22.31
CA ARG A 368 -10.04 -11.94 -23.00
C ARG A 368 -9.47 -10.87 -22.07
N PHE A 369 -8.57 -10.04 -22.61
CA PHE A 369 -8.00 -8.88 -21.94
C PHE A 369 -7.25 -9.15 -20.61
N LEU A 370 -6.64 -10.33 -20.41
CA LEU A 370 -5.92 -10.69 -19.19
C LEU A 370 -4.83 -9.68 -18.81
N VAL A 371 -4.07 -9.18 -19.77
CA VAL A 371 -3.03 -8.15 -19.55
C VAL A 371 -3.67 -6.85 -19.02
N TRP A 372 -4.82 -6.44 -19.58
CA TRP A 372 -5.55 -5.27 -19.13
C TRP A 372 -6.13 -5.45 -17.74
N LYS A 373 -6.74 -6.60 -17.45
CA LYS A 373 -7.26 -6.94 -16.10
C LYS A 373 -6.14 -6.90 -15.06
N THR A 374 -4.96 -7.45 -15.40
CA THR A 374 -3.79 -7.37 -14.52
C THR A 374 -3.31 -5.93 -14.34
N ARG A 375 -3.41 -5.08 -15.36
CA ARG A 375 -3.08 -3.66 -15.27
C ARG A 375 -4.08 -2.92 -14.37
N VAL A 376 -5.39 -3.15 -14.57
CA VAL A 376 -6.45 -2.58 -13.71
C VAL A 376 -6.24 -3.00 -12.26
N TYR A 377 -6.00 -4.28 -11.99
CA TYR A 377 -5.72 -4.76 -10.63
C TYR A 377 -4.54 -4.00 -9.98
N ARG A 378 -3.43 -3.82 -10.71
CA ARG A 378 -2.26 -3.07 -10.19
C ARG A 378 -2.58 -1.60 -9.90
N VAL A 379 -3.36 -0.97 -10.79
CA VAL A 379 -3.81 0.42 -10.58
C VAL A 379 -4.70 0.50 -9.35
N VAL A 380 -5.65 -0.43 -9.21
CA VAL A 380 -6.54 -0.52 -8.02
C VAL A 380 -5.75 -0.75 -6.75
N GLU A 381 -4.73 -1.62 -6.77
CA GLU A 381 -3.85 -1.89 -5.63
C GLU A 381 -3.04 -0.65 -5.23
N GLU A 382 -2.45 0.05 -6.19
CA GLU A 382 -1.61 1.23 -5.93
C GLU A 382 -2.43 2.45 -5.51
N ILE A 383 -3.51 2.77 -6.25
CA ILE A 383 -4.39 3.90 -5.96
C ILE A 383 -5.22 3.63 -4.70
N GLY A 384 -5.47 2.37 -4.38
CA GLY A 384 -6.29 1.97 -3.23
C GLY A 384 -5.85 2.54 -1.90
N ARG A 385 -4.59 2.88 -1.75
CA ARG A 385 -4.03 3.52 -0.55
C ARG A 385 -4.52 4.96 -0.37
N TRP A 386 -4.74 5.69 -1.45
CA TRP A 386 -5.15 7.08 -1.43
C TRP A 386 -6.59 7.28 -0.92
N SER A 387 -7.43 6.24 -0.92
CA SER A 387 -8.77 6.33 -0.36
C SER A 387 -8.80 6.45 1.19
N MET A 388 -7.67 6.29 1.87
CA MET A 388 -7.55 6.54 3.32
C MET A 388 -7.42 8.03 3.67
N VAL A 389 -7.32 8.94 2.69
CA VAL A 389 -7.17 10.38 2.93
C VAL A 389 -8.29 10.93 3.78
N ASP A 390 -9.56 10.61 3.45
CA ASP A 390 -10.72 11.20 4.11
C ASP A 390 -10.91 10.80 5.57
N PRO A 391 -10.88 9.50 5.95
CA PRO A 391 -10.93 9.14 7.37
C PRO A 391 -9.84 9.81 8.20
N LEU A 392 -8.63 9.93 7.62
CA LEU A 392 -7.52 10.58 8.30
C LEU A 392 -7.67 12.10 8.35
N THR A 393 -8.27 12.72 7.33
CA THR A 393 -8.59 14.14 7.31
C THR A 393 -9.60 14.48 8.41
N ILE A 394 -10.70 13.72 8.53
CA ILE A 394 -11.72 13.89 9.57
C ILE A 394 -11.07 13.79 10.96
N ALA A 395 -10.21 12.81 11.14
CA ALA A 395 -9.50 12.62 12.41
C ALA A 395 -8.63 13.82 12.81
N CYS A 396 -8.09 14.56 11.86
CA CYS A 396 -7.36 15.80 12.11
C CYS A 396 -8.29 16.98 12.38
N PHE A 397 -9.46 17.00 11.72
CA PHE A 397 -10.39 18.15 11.81
C PHE A 397 -11.14 18.19 13.13
N VAL A 398 -11.73 17.07 13.55
CA VAL A 398 -12.63 17.01 14.71
C VAL A 398 -12.00 17.64 15.96
N PRO A 399 -10.77 17.30 16.36
CA PRO A 399 -10.15 17.88 17.54
C PRO A 399 -9.84 19.37 17.44
N VAL A 400 -9.62 19.85 16.23
CA VAL A 400 -9.28 21.26 15.96
C VAL A 400 -10.52 22.14 16.01
N LEU A 401 -11.69 21.60 15.62
CA LEU A 401 -12.96 22.33 15.55
C LEU A 401 -13.75 22.34 16.87
N GLN A 402 -13.29 21.64 17.88
CA GLN A 402 -13.91 21.69 19.21
C GLN A 402 -13.44 22.94 19.98
N PHE A 403 -14.01 24.09 19.64
CA PHE A 403 -13.86 25.34 20.37
C PHE A 403 -15.06 25.50 21.31
N ASN A 404 -14.94 25.30 22.62
CA ASN A 404 -15.98 25.60 23.63
C ASN A 404 -17.44 25.58 23.10
N ALA A 405 -18.44 25.73 23.92
CA ALA A 405 -19.87 25.63 23.61
C ALA A 405 -20.41 26.41 22.36
N LEU A 406 -19.59 27.19 21.67
CA LEU A 406 -20.00 27.96 20.49
C LEU A 406 -19.62 27.31 19.14
N ILE A 407 -18.58 26.46 19.12
CA ILE A 407 -18.16 25.75 17.91
C ILE A 407 -17.81 24.33 18.30
N ASP A 408 -18.80 23.45 18.25
CA ASP A 408 -18.65 22.04 18.62
C ASP A 408 -18.82 21.18 17.37
N GLY A 409 -17.68 20.85 16.77
CA GLY A 409 -17.65 19.96 15.60
C GLY A 409 -17.66 18.50 16.02
N HIS A 410 -18.71 17.77 15.68
CA HIS A 410 -18.84 16.34 15.96
C HIS A 410 -18.63 15.48 14.72
N ALA A 411 -18.07 14.28 14.92
CA ALA A 411 -18.04 13.24 13.89
C ALA A 411 -19.44 12.64 13.75
N GLU A 412 -20.03 12.77 12.59
CA GLU A 412 -21.36 12.30 12.28
C GLU A 412 -21.43 10.81 11.87
N PRO A 413 -22.61 10.19 11.84
CA PRO A 413 -22.78 8.76 11.58
C PRO A 413 -22.13 8.22 10.31
N ALA A 414 -21.93 9.03 9.27
CA ALA A 414 -21.31 8.59 8.01
C ALA A 414 -19.81 8.30 8.12
N ALA A 415 -19.11 8.82 9.13
CA ALA A 415 -17.67 8.62 9.29
C ALA A 415 -17.29 7.15 9.50
N VAL A 416 -18.14 6.38 10.21
CA VAL A 416 -17.93 4.95 10.47
C VAL A 416 -18.14 4.12 9.19
N PRO A 417 -19.27 4.17 8.47
CA PRO A 417 -19.45 3.42 7.23
C PRO A 417 -18.45 3.84 6.15
N PHE A 418 -18.07 5.10 6.07
CA PHE A 418 -17.04 5.56 5.14
C PHE A 418 -15.68 4.90 5.43
N SER A 419 -15.25 4.88 6.68
CA SER A 419 -14.03 4.20 7.10
C SER A 419 -14.10 2.69 6.84
N ALA A 420 -15.27 2.07 7.08
CA ALA A 420 -15.51 0.67 6.81
C ALA A 420 -15.36 0.35 5.30
N VAL A 421 -15.90 1.17 4.39
CA VAL A 421 -15.73 1.01 2.92
C VAL A 421 -14.26 0.93 2.56
N VAL A 422 -13.46 1.85 3.09
CA VAL A 422 -12.04 1.93 2.77
C VAL A 422 -11.29 0.69 3.26
N ILE A 423 -11.56 0.25 4.49
CA ILE A 423 -10.94 -0.97 5.07
C ILE A 423 -11.37 -2.21 4.29
N LEU A 424 -12.68 -2.40 4.06
CA LEU A 424 -13.22 -3.56 3.37
C LEU A 424 -12.69 -3.67 1.94
N THR A 425 -12.64 -2.57 1.19
CA THR A 425 -12.08 -2.56 -0.16
C THR A 425 -10.58 -2.85 -0.17
N THR A 426 -9.83 -2.38 0.83
CA THR A 426 -8.39 -2.66 0.95
C THR A 426 -8.15 -4.14 1.29
N LEU A 427 -8.93 -4.72 2.19
CA LEU A 427 -8.90 -6.14 2.49
C LEU A 427 -9.30 -6.98 1.28
N ALA A 428 -10.32 -6.57 0.52
CA ALA A 428 -10.76 -7.26 -0.70
C ALA A 428 -9.61 -7.38 -1.73
N VAL A 429 -8.84 -6.32 -1.94
CA VAL A 429 -7.63 -6.33 -2.79
C VAL A 429 -6.58 -7.29 -2.24
N GLN A 430 -6.35 -7.30 -0.92
CA GLN A 430 -5.35 -8.18 -0.30
C GLN A 430 -5.73 -9.66 -0.38
N PHE A 431 -7.02 -10.02 -0.30
CA PHE A 431 -7.48 -11.41 -0.44
C PHE A 431 -7.51 -11.87 -1.89
N PHE A 432 -7.62 -10.99 -2.85
CA PHE A 432 -7.63 -11.33 -4.26
C PHE A 432 -6.28 -11.96 -4.70
N ASP A 433 -6.32 -12.95 -5.60
CA ASP A 433 -5.12 -13.56 -6.22
C ASP A 433 -5.19 -13.41 -7.73
N PRO A 434 -4.45 -12.46 -8.33
CA PRO A 434 -4.50 -12.22 -9.76
C PRO A 434 -3.97 -13.40 -10.60
N ARG A 435 -3.14 -14.27 -10.03
CA ARG A 435 -2.58 -15.45 -10.71
C ARG A 435 -3.66 -16.44 -11.11
N ARG A 436 -4.71 -16.58 -10.30
CA ARG A 436 -5.84 -17.45 -10.61
C ARG A 436 -6.63 -17.04 -11.85
N MET A 437 -6.63 -15.74 -12.22
CA MET A 437 -7.23 -15.31 -13.51
C MET A 437 -6.51 -15.95 -14.70
N TRP A 438 -5.19 -16.09 -14.60
CA TRP A 438 -4.36 -16.71 -15.62
C TRP A 438 -4.50 -18.23 -15.61
N ASP A 439 -4.55 -18.86 -14.43
CA ASP A 439 -4.77 -20.30 -14.29
C ASP A 439 -6.14 -20.71 -14.85
N ALA A 440 -7.22 -19.97 -14.54
CA ALA A 440 -8.56 -20.24 -15.07
C ALA A 440 -8.64 -20.07 -16.61
N ALA A 441 -7.90 -19.10 -17.15
CA ALA A 441 -7.81 -18.90 -18.58
C ALA A 441 -7.05 -19.99 -19.30
N GLU A 442 -6.05 -20.62 -18.66
CA GLU A 442 -5.31 -21.77 -19.21
C GLU A 442 -6.15 -23.04 -19.20
N GLN A 443 -7.04 -23.23 -18.21
CA GLN A 443 -7.93 -24.39 -18.13
C GLN A 443 -9.03 -24.38 -19.19
N ASN A 444 -9.44 -23.19 -19.65
CA ASN A 444 -10.51 -23.00 -20.64
C ASN A 444 -10.00 -22.83 -22.09
N ARG A 445 -8.71 -23.01 -22.33
CA ARG A 445 -8.06 -23.03 -23.64
C ARG A 445 -7.87 -24.45 -24.13
#